data_3b8a2bccd1a5d87bd41436d8b6c2f629
#
_entry.id   3b8a2bccd1a5d87bd41436d8b6c2f629
#
_cell.length_a   1.000
_cell.length_b   1.000
_cell.length_c   1.000
_cell.angle_alpha   90.00
_cell.angle_beta   90.00
_cell.angle_gamma   90.00
#
_symmetry.space_group_name_H-M   'P 1'
#
loop_
_entity.id
_entity.type
_entity.pdbx_description
1 polymer ?
#
loop_
_entity_poly.entity_id
_entity_poly.type
_entity_poly.pdbx_seq_one_letter_code
_entity_poly.pdbx_strand_id
1 'polypeptide(L)'
;FNDHSQVTLSYKVSTVKPPYSHLTGALNYVDRHEIEGGNTGLRDEKMHNVQLFGMWKELIMQAGFTRSVDAYAFVKQVYPAKDLQLLLHPVNIDVSSLSLYMVWGKTIHCWTPGITFGIYKQWLEIDGDKYHKPIYSYYFDNTFSLPHGWVITANMSGQGSGYMHTNKFGTTWFTMDASVGKSFL
;
A
#
# COMPACT_ATOMS: atom_id res chain seq x y z
N PHE A 1 -31.44 -8.75 -0.09
CA PHE A 1 -30.52 -7.61 -0.28
C PHE A 1 -31.38 -6.39 -0.64
N ASN A 2 -31.23 -5.31 0.09
CA ASN A 2 -31.90 -4.04 -0.19
C ASN A 2 -31.14 -3.35 -1.34
N ASP A 3 -31.83 -2.49 -2.11
CA ASP A 3 -31.26 -1.77 -3.29
C ASP A 3 -29.97 -0.96 -3.01
N HIS A 4 -29.51 -0.90 -1.76
CA HIS A 4 -28.34 -0.15 -1.30
C HIS A 4 -27.25 -1.04 -0.69
N SER A 5 -27.24 -2.33 -0.99
CA SER A 5 -26.27 -3.26 -0.44
C SER A 5 -25.67 -4.16 -1.53
N GLN A 6 -24.38 -4.18 -1.61
CA GLN A 6 -23.65 -5.01 -2.57
C GLN A 6 -22.47 -5.70 -1.87
N VAL A 7 -22.27 -6.98 -2.17
CA VAL A 7 -21.06 -7.71 -1.77
C VAL A 7 -20.53 -8.43 -3.00
N THR A 8 -19.26 -8.26 -3.28
CA THR A 8 -18.57 -8.91 -4.38
C THR A 8 -17.32 -9.58 -3.87
N LEU A 9 -17.18 -10.86 -4.11
CA LEU A 9 -15.96 -11.63 -3.87
C LEU A 9 -15.35 -11.99 -5.22
N SER A 10 -14.09 -11.68 -5.41
CA SER A 10 -13.33 -12.05 -6.61
C SER A 10 -12.05 -12.77 -6.25
N TYR A 11 -11.70 -13.74 -7.07
CA TYR A 11 -10.43 -14.45 -7.03
C TYR A 11 -9.78 -14.42 -8.41
N LYS A 12 -8.53 -13.99 -8.46
CA LYS A 12 -7.76 -13.90 -9.69
C LYS A 12 -6.41 -14.54 -9.50
N VAL A 13 -6.00 -15.34 -10.48
CA VAL A 13 -4.61 -15.81 -10.61
C VAL A 13 -3.99 -15.15 -11.82
N SER A 14 -2.79 -14.63 -11.65
CA SER A 14 -2.02 -14.04 -12.75
C SER A 14 -0.56 -14.46 -12.66
N THR A 15 0.07 -14.56 -13.83
CA THR A 15 1.50 -14.82 -13.94
C THR A 15 2.17 -13.56 -14.48
N VAL A 16 3.23 -13.14 -13.82
CA VAL A 16 4.04 -11.99 -14.22
C VAL A 16 5.44 -12.48 -14.57
N LYS A 17 5.87 -12.21 -15.79
CA LYS A 17 7.23 -12.57 -16.22
C LYS A 17 8.22 -11.50 -15.77
N PRO A 18 9.41 -11.89 -15.28
CA PRO A 18 10.46 -10.93 -15.02
C PRO A 18 10.80 -10.11 -16.27
N PRO A 19 11.09 -8.81 -16.14
CA PRO A 19 11.60 -8.01 -17.24
C PRO A 19 12.88 -8.63 -17.81
N TYR A 20 13.06 -8.54 -19.12
CA TYR A 20 14.23 -9.10 -19.79
C TYR A 20 15.55 -8.55 -19.23
N SER A 21 15.56 -7.27 -18.84
CA SER A 21 16.71 -6.63 -18.19
C SER A 21 17.13 -7.30 -16.87
N HIS A 22 16.21 -7.95 -16.16
CA HIS A 22 16.51 -8.67 -14.92
C HIS A 22 17.01 -10.10 -15.17
N LEU A 23 16.79 -10.63 -16.36
CA LEU A 23 17.22 -11.97 -16.76
C LEU A 23 18.61 -11.99 -17.41
N THR A 24 19.22 -10.83 -17.62
CA THR A 24 20.57 -10.75 -18.21
C THR A 24 21.64 -11.11 -17.21
N GLY A 25 22.69 -11.81 -17.67
CA GLY A 25 23.91 -12.03 -16.86
C GLY A 25 24.88 -10.86 -16.88
N ALA A 26 24.53 -9.73 -17.53
CA ALA A 26 25.38 -8.56 -17.62
C ALA A 26 25.46 -7.82 -16.29
N LEU A 27 26.64 -7.29 -15.97
CA LEU A 27 26.86 -6.42 -14.82
C LEU A 27 26.93 -4.97 -15.29
N ASN A 28 26.15 -4.11 -14.65
CA ASN A 28 26.16 -2.68 -14.86
C ASN A 28 26.89 -2.00 -13.70
N TYR A 29 27.84 -1.16 -14.02
CA TYR A 29 28.52 -0.33 -13.04
C TYR A 29 27.62 0.85 -12.66
N VAL A 30 27.21 0.92 -11.39
CA VAL A 30 26.41 2.03 -10.87
C VAL A 30 27.33 3.10 -10.28
N ASP A 31 28.19 2.71 -9.35
CA ASP A 31 29.17 3.60 -8.75
C ASP A 31 30.38 2.79 -8.19
N ARG A 32 31.23 3.48 -7.41
CA ARG A 32 32.45 2.89 -6.81
C ARG A 32 32.12 1.71 -5.87
N HIS A 33 30.97 1.68 -5.26
CA HIS A 33 30.59 0.74 -4.22
C HIS A 33 29.45 -0.19 -4.63
N GLU A 34 28.79 0.07 -5.76
CA GLU A 34 27.61 -0.70 -6.18
C GLU A 34 27.69 -1.10 -7.66
N ILE A 35 27.44 -2.38 -7.88
CA ILE A 35 27.28 -2.98 -9.20
C ILE A 35 25.87 -3.56 -9.25
N GLU A 36 25.16 -3.39 -10.34
CA GLU A 36 23.87 -4.00 -10.59
C GLU A 36 24.04 -5.18 -11.55
N GLY A 37 23.40 -6.30 -11.22
CA GLY A 37 23.40 -7.50 -12.06
C GLY A 37 22.00 -8.06 -12.23
N GLY A 38 21.78 -8.78 -13.30
CA GLY A 38 20.58 -9.59 -13.45
C GLY A 38 20.74 -10.98 -12.84
N ASN A 39 19.69 -11.77 -12.95
CA ASN A 39 19.65 -13.17 -12.52
C ASN A 39 18.89 -14.00 -13.55
N THR A 40 19.64 -14.81 -14.29
CA THR A 40 19.08 -15.70 -15.33
C THR A 40 18.24 -16.84 -14.76
N GLY A 41 18.32 -17.08 -13.45
CA GLY A 41 17.54 -18.10 -12.74
C GLY A 41 16.19 -17.61 -12.21
N LEU A 42 15.77 -16.37 -12.50
CA LEU A 42 14.47 -15.86 -12.08
C LEU A 42 13.34 -16.68 -12.70
N ARG A 43 12.37 -17.00 -11.85
CA ARG A 43 11.14 -17.70 -12.23
C ARG A 43 10.00 -16.69 -12.40
N ASP A 44 8.97 -17.10 -13.14
CA ASP A 44 7.76 -16.33 -13.31
C ASP A 44 7.01 -16.23 -11.98
N GLU A 45 6.63 -15.03 -11.59
CA GLU A 45 5.80 -14.78 -10.42
C GLU A 45 4.38 -15.31 -10.65
N LYS A 46 3.86 -16.07 -9.69
CA LYS A 46 2.45 -16.48 -9.63
C LYS A 46 1.75 -15.71 -8.52
N MET A 47 0.81 -14.86 -8.89
CA MET A 47 0.06 -14.03 -7.97
C MET A 47 -1.37 -14.56 -7.82
N HIS A 48 -1.74 -14.92 -6.60
CA HIS A 48 -3.09 -15.25 -6.18
C HIS A 48 -3.68 -14.06 -5.45
N ASN A 49 -4.76 -13.49 -5.97
CA ASN A 49 -5.39 -12.32 -5.41
C ASN A 49 -6.85 -12.63 -5.08
N VAL A 50 -7.23 -12.46 -3.82
CA VAL A 50 -8.61 -12.52 -3.33
C VAL A 50 -9.02 -11.13 -2.94
N GLN A 51 -10.15 -10.65 -3.46
CA GLN A 51 -10.70 -9.35 -3.11
C GLN A 51 -12.15 -9.49 -2.69
N LEU A 52 -12.48 -8.88 -1.56
CA LEU A 52 -13.83 -8.71 -1.05
C LEU A 52 -14.16 -7.22 -1.11
N PHE A 53 -15.21 -6.89 -1.82
CA PHE A 53 -15.81 -5.56 -1.84
C PHE A 53 -17.18 -5.63 -1.19
N GLY A 54 -17.46 -4.70 -0.29
CA GLY A 54 -18.76 -4.56 0.35
C GLY A 54 -19.22 -3.11 0.34
N MET A 55 -20.46 -2.90 -0.02
CA MET A 55 -21.17 -1.63 0.13
C MET A 55 -22.45 -1.87 0.89
N TRP A 56 -22.65 -1.13 1.97
CA TRP A 56 -23.86 -1.19 2.78
C TRP A 56 -24.26 0.21 3.22
N LYS A 57 -25.30 0.72 2.62
CA LYS A 57 -25.72 2.13 2.79
C LYS A 57 -24.53 3.07 2.46
N GLU A 58 -24.11 3.87 3.43
CA GLU A 58 -23.03 4.83 3.31
C GLU A 58 -21.64 4.25 3.64
N LEU A 59 -21.56 2.95 3.98
CA LEU A 59 -20.31 2.27 4.29
C LEU A 59 -19.78 1.51 3.05
N ILE A 60 -18.55 1.79 2.67
CA ILE A 60 -17.81 1.05 1.65
C ILE A 60 -16.62 0.38 2.33
N MET A 61 -16.45 -0.91 2.08
CA MET A 61 -15.33 -1.70 2.60
C MET A 61 -14.70 -2.50 1.46
N GLN A 62 -13.39 -2.55 1.46
CA GLN A 62 -12.61 -3.39 0.57
C GLN A 62 -11.54 -4.13 1.37
N ALA A 63 -11.47 -5.44 1.22
CA ALA A 63 -10.41 -6.27 1.76
C ALA A 63 -9.72 -7.02 0.62
N GLY A 64 -8.41 -7.02 0.60
CA GLY A 64 -7.61 -7.72 -0.39
C GLY A 64 -6.56 -8.59 0.29
N PHE A 65 -6.44 -9.84 -0.14
CA PHE A 65 -5.34 -10.71 0.24
C PHE A 65 -4.62 -11.16 -1.02
N THR A 66 -3.32 -10.95 -1.06
CA THR A 66 -2.47 -11.36 -2.18
C THR A 66 -1.37 -12.29 -1.67
N ARG A 67 -1.22 -13.42 -2.34
CA ARG A 67 -0.09 -14.33 -2.18
C ARG A 67 0.67 -14.37 -3.49
N SER A 68 1.90 -13.87 -3.48
CA SER A 68 2.83 -13.95 -4.60
C SER A 68 3.88 -15.01 -4.30
N VAL A 69 3.98 -15.99 -5.17
CA VAL A 69 4.99 -17.03 -5.17
C VAL A 69 5.98 -16.70 -6.26
N ASP A 70 7.26 -16.78 -5.97
CA ASP A 70 8.34 -16.39 -6.88
C ASP A 70 8.29 -14.91 -7.35
N ALA A 71 7.69 -13.99 -6.57
CA ALA A 71 7.89 -12.57 -6.78
C ALA A 71 9.38 -12.25 -6.76
N TYR A 72 9.79 -11.13 -7.31
CA TYR A 72 11.20 -10.76 -7.25
C TYR A 72 11.41 -9.48 -6.44
N ALA A 73 12.50 -9.46 -5.70
CA ALA A 73 13.00 -8.27 -5.02
C ALA A 73 14.49 -8.10 -5.26
N PHE A 74 14.95 -6.88 -5.27
CA PHE A 74 16.37 -6.58 -5.34
C PHE A 74 16.98 -6.73 -3.96
N VAL A 75 18.04 -7.54 -3.88
CA VAL A 75 18.84 -7.72 -2.66
C VAL A 75 20.26 -7.24 -2.90
N LYS A 76 20.91 -6.77 -1.83
CA LYS A 76 22.31 -6.36 -1.84
C LYS A 76 23.14 -7.45 -1.18
N GLN A 77 24.16 -7.91 -1.85
CA GLN A 77 25.14 -8.83 -1.30
C GLN A 77 26.57 -8.35 -1.62
N VAL A 78 27.54 -8.79 -0.83
CA VAL A 78 28.96 -8.50 -1.14
C VAL A 78 29.32 -9.16 -2.45
N TYR A 79 29.91 -8.39 -3.38
CA TYR A 79 30.32 -8.92 -4.66
C TYR A 79 31.52 -9.86 -4.49
N PRO A 80 31.41 -11.14 -4.90
CA PRO A 80 32.43 -12.18 -4.59
C PRO A 80 33.83 -11.89 -5.09
N ALA A 81 33.97 -11.06 -6.16
CA ALA A 81 35.26 -10.74 -6.75
C ALA A 81 35.95 -9.50 -6.13
N LYS A 82 35.20 -8.72 -5.31
CA LYS A 82 35.75 -7.50 -4.67
C LYS A 82 35.00 -7.19 -3.39
N ASP A 83 35.60 -7.40 -2.25
CA ASP A 83 35.02 -7.27 -0.92
C ASP A 83 34.45 -5.87 -0.55
N LEU A 84 34.78 -4.84 -1.33
CA LEU A 84 34.32 -3.48 -1.08
C LEU A 84 33.15 -3.05 -1.99
N GLN A 85 32.65 -3.96 -2.82
CA GLN A 85 31.53 -3.68 -3.73
C GLN A 85 30.31 -4.51 -3.37
N LEU A 86 29.15 -3.88 -3.45
CA LEU A 86 27.86 -4.53 -3.28
C LEU A 86 27.27 -4.87 -4.65
N LEU A 87 26.80 -6.08 -4.81
CA LEU A 87 26.03 -6.51 -5.95
C LEU A 87 24.54 -6.37 -5.61
N LEU A 88 23.86 -5.49 -6.32
CA LEU A 88 22.40 -5.40 -6.33
C LEU A 88 21.86 -6.32 -7.42
N HIS A 89 21.09 -7.33 -7.07
CA HIS A 89 20.54 -8.25 -8.05
C HIS A 89 19.15 -8.75 -7.63
N PRO A 90 18.27 -9.11 -8.58
CA PRO A 90 16.96 -9.62 -8.29
C PRO A 90 17.01 -11.10 -7.87
N VAL A 91 16.23 -11.45 -6.84
CA VAL A 91 16.01 -12.84 -6.38
C VAL A 91 14.52 -13.12 -6.31
N ASN A 92 14.13 -14.39 -6.43
CA ASN A 92 12.76 -14.79 -6.18
C ASN A 92 12.47 -14.83 -4.69
N ILE A 93 11.32 -14.30 -4.31
CA ILE A 93 10.81 -14.26 -2.94
C ILE A 93 9.35 -14.65 -2.89
N ASP A 94 8.92 -15.16 -1.76
CA ASP A 94 7.51 -15.38 -1.48
C ASP A 94 7.01 -14.25 -0.56
N VAL A 95 5.92 -13.61 -0.95
CA VAL A 95 5.31 -12.56 -0.15
C VAL A 95 3.80 -12.73 -0.07
N SER A 96 3.26 -12.51 1.12
CA SER A 96 1.82 -12.38 1.32
C SER A 96 1.50 -10.99 1.81
N SER A 97 0.40 -10.43 1.37
CA SER A 97 -0.06 -9.12 1.84
C SER A 97 -1.56 -9.10 2.06
N LEU A 98 -1.97 -8.28 3.03
CA LEU A 98 -3.34 -7.97 3.36
C LEU A 98 -3.54 -6.46 3.25
N SER A 99 -4.57 -6.06 2.55
CA SER A 99 -5.04 -4.67 2.49
C SER A 99 -6.48 -4.59 2.96
N LEU A 100 -6.77 -3.61 3.80
CA LEU A 100 -8.14 -3.26 4.20
C LEU A 100 -8.33 -1.77 3.94
N TYR A 101 -9.48 -1.41 3.39
CA TYR A 101 -9.86 -0.04 3.14
C TYR A 101 -11.32 0.14 3.50
N MET A 102 -11.65 1.21 4.19
CA MET A 102 -12.99 1.53 4.64
C MET A 102 -13.25 3.02 4.45
N VAL A 103 -14.41 3.33 3.91
CA VAL A 103 -14.94 4.69 3.82
C VAL A 103 -16.36 4.70 4.36
N TRP A 104 -16.62 5.63 5.22
CA TRP A 104 -17.96 5.90 5.71
C TRP A 104 -18.18 7.41 5.79
N GLY A 105 -19.37 7.85 5.39
CA GLY A 105 -19.78 9.24 5.52
C GLY A 105 -21.28 9.37 5.47
N LYS A 106 -21.84 10.26 6.27
CA LYS A 106 -23.27 10.47 6.35
C LYS A 106 -23.61 11.88 6.77
N THR A 107 -24.56 12.51 6.09
CA THR A 107 -25.11 13.79 6.55
C THR A 107 -26.16 13.56 7.64
N ILE A 108 -25.95 14.14 8.80
CA ILE A 108 -26.81 14.09 9.99
C ILE A 108 -27.18 15.53 10.34
N HIS A 109 -28.31 15.99 9.84
CA HIS A 109 -28.78 17.37 9.97
C HIS A 109 -27.76 18.39 9.42
N CYS A 110 -27.13 19.17 10.30
CA CYS A 110 -26.11 20.16 9.92
C CYS A 110 -24.69 19.60 9.92
N TRP A 111 -24.47 18.36 10.34
CA TRP A 111 -23.18 17.73 10.46
C TRP A 111 -23.00 16.62 9.42
N THR A 112 -21.89 16.69 8.69
CA THR A 112 -21.48 15.68 7.72
C THR A 112 -20.12 15.13 8.13
N PRO A 113 -20.07 14.05 8.94
CA PRO A 113 -18.83 13.34 9.24
C PRO A 113 -18.42 12.44 8.08
N GLY A 114 -17.11 12.32 7.89
CA GLY A 114 -16.50 11.34 7.01
C GLY A 114 -15.35 10.63 7.72
N ILE A 115 -15.22 9.33 7.48
CA ILE A 115 -14.15 8.49 8.00
C ILE A 115 -13.57 7.67 6.86
N THR A 116 -12.27 7.79 6.66
CA THR A 116 -11.51 6.90 5.78
C THR A 116 -10.43 6.22 6.61
N PHE A 117 -10.33 4.91 6.48
CA PHE A 117 -9.31 4.11 7.14
C PHE A 117 -8.70 3.13 6.16
N GLY A 118 -7.37 3.01 6.18
CA GLY A 118 -6.63 2.04 5.38
C GLY A 118 -5.56 1.35 6.20
N ILE A 119 -5.37 0.07 5.96
CA ILE A 119 -4.24 -0.69 6.48
C ILE A 119 -3.68 -1.60 5.39
N TYR A 120 -2.37 -1.62 5.30
CA TYR A 120 -1.62 -2.57 4.49
C TYR A 120 -0.62 -3.28 5.38
N LYS A 121 -0.61 -4.60 5.33
CA LYS A 121 0.34 -5.45 6.03
C LYS A 121 0.88 -6.51 5.08
N GLN A 122 2.17 -6.71 5.11
CA GLN A 122 2.81 -7.81 4.41
C GLN A 122 3.51 -8.76 5.38
N TRP A 123 3.74 -9.97 4.91
CA TRP A 123 4.58 -10.98 5.52
C TRP A 123 5.68 -11.31 4.52
N LEU A 124 6.83 -10.69 4.72
CA LEU A 124 8.02 -10.83 3.90
C LEU A 124 9.22 -10.98 4.82
N GLU A 125 10.04 -12.00 4.56
CA GLU A 125 11.31 -12.23 5.24
C GLU A 125 12.38 -12.51 4.19
N ILE A 126 13.51 -11.81 4.27
CA ILE A 126 14.65 -11.96 3.36
C ILE A 126 15.89 -11.97 4.23
N ASP A 127 16.72 -13.02 4.10
CA ASP A 127 18.00 -13.17 4.82
C ASP A 127 17.87 -13.03 6.35
N GLY A 128 16.68 -13.37 6.90
CA GLY A 128 16.38 -13.25 8.33
C GLY A 128 15.81 -11.90 8.76
N ASP A 129 15.83 -10.91 7.89
CA ASP A 129 15.20 -9.62 8.12
C ASP A 129 13.69 -9.68 7.86
N LYS A 130 12.91 -9.12 8.79
CA LYS A 130 11.44 -9.15 8.78
C LYS A 130 10.86 -7.80 8.38
N TYR A 131 10.14 -7.79 7.28
CA TYR A 131 9.49 -6.60 6.72
C TYR A 131 7.96 -6.65 6.95
N HIS A 132 7.56 -6.82 8.24
CA HIS A 132 6.16 -7.10 8.63
C HIS A 132 5.41 -5.90 9.20
N LYS A 133 6.09 -4.76 9.45
CA LYS A 133 5.44 -3.60 10.05
C LYS A 133 4.35 -3.06 9.13
N PRO A 134 3.08 -2.98 9.60
CA PRO A 134 1.99 -2.49 8.77
C PRO A 134 2.11 -0.98 8.51
N ILE A 135 1.57 -0.56 7.36
CA ILE A 135 1.27 0.83 7.05
C ILE A 135 -0.21 1.02 7.35
N TYR A 136 -0.56 2.06 8.09
CA TYR A 136 -1.95 2.45 8.30
C TYR A 136 -2.13 3.92 7.99
N SER A 137 -3.30 4.28 7.50
CA SER A 137 -3.70 5.65 7.23
C SER A 137 -5.12 5.87 7.70
N TYR A 138 -5.39 7.06 8.16
CA TYR A 138 -6.74 7.46 8.55
C TYR A 138 -6.97 8.93 8.18
N TYR A 139 -8.22 9.20 7.86
CA TYR A 139 -8.71 10.53 7.58
C TYR A 139 -10.09 10.68 8.19
N PHE A 140 -10.27 11.72 8.99
CA PHE A 140 -11.54 12.12 9.56
C PHE A 140 -11.85 13.52 9.07
N ASP A 141 -12.94 13.66 8.36
CA ASP A 141 -13.47 14.95 7.95
C ASP A 141 -14.78 15.24 8.66
N ASN A 142 -14.94 16.47 9.08
CA ASN A 142 -16.16 16.94 9.70
C ASN A 142 -16.55 18.27 9.09
N THR A 143 -17.75 18.32 8.53
CA THR A 143 -18.33 19.55 7.99
C THR A 143 -19.62 19.87 8.72
N PHE A 144 -19.71 21.06 9.27
CA PHE A 144 -20.91 21.59 9.90
C PHE A 144 -21.47 22.71 9.03
N SER A 145 -22.65 22.47 8.44
CA SER A 145 -23.40 23.46 7.64
C SER A 145 -24.44 24.11 8.53
N LEU A 146 -24.14 25.34 8.98
CA LEU A 146 -24.97 26.07 9.93
C LEU A 146 -25.92 27.03 9.21
N PRO A 147 -27.00 27.53 9.90
CA PRO A 147 -27.89 28.54 9.34
C PRO A 147 -27.14 29.81 8.91
N HIS A 148 -27.72 30.57 8.00
CA HIS A 148 -27.19 31.84 7.47
C HIS A 148 -25.87 31.69 6.70
N GLY A 149 -25.64 30.51 6.08
CA GLY A 149 -24.51 30.28 5.18
C GLY A 149 -23.16 30.07 5.88
N TRP A 150 -23.12 29.80 7.17
CA TRP A 150 -21.90 29.43 7.86
C TRP A 150 -21.53 27.95 7.63
N VAL A 151 -20.26 27.70 7.33
CA VAL A 151 -19.68 26.37 7.23
C VAL A 151 -18.43 26.29 8.10
N ILE A 152 -18.37 25.28 8.95
CA ILE A 152 -17.20 24.98 9.77
C ILE A 152 -16.68 23.61 9.34
N THR A 153 -15.38 23.49 9.06
CA THR A 153 -14.73 22.21 8.82
C THR A 153 -13.68 21.93 9.88
N ALA A 154 -13.53 20.68 10.26
CA ALA A 154 -12.48 20.21 11.16
C ALA A 154 -12.01 18.82 10.66
N ASN A 155 -10.78 18.76 10.18
CA ASN A 155 -10.23 17.57 9.58
C ASN A 155 -9.02 17.09 10.37
N MET A 156 -8.84 15.78 10.39
CA MET A 156 -7.71 15.12 11.03
C MET A 156 -7.24 13.98 10.14
N SER A 157 -5.95 13.92 9.88
CA SER A 157 -5.37 12.84 9.10
C SER A 157 -4.03 12.41 9.63
N GLY A 158 -3.68 11.17 9.38
CA GLY A 158 -2.39 10.65 9.78
C GLY A 158 -2.06 9.33 9.09
N GLN A 159 -0.78 9.02 9.15
CA GLN A 159 -0.21 7.80 8.57
C GLN A 159 0.88 7.25 9.46
N GLY A 160 0.91 5.93 9.63
CA GLY A 160 2.01 5.21 10.26
C GLY A 160 2.99 4.69 9.22
N SER A 161 4.28 4.72 9.54
CA SER A 161 5.31 4.13 8.70
C SER A 161 5.32 2.61 8.81
N GLY A 162 5.53 1.92 7.70
CA GLY A 162 5.67 0.47 7.63
C GLY A 162 6.54 0.05 6.46
N TYR A 163 6.38 -1.18 6.00
CA TYR A 163 7.12 -1.68 4.84
C TYR A 163 6.20 -2.04 3.69
N MET A 164 6.65 -1.68 2.48
CA MET A 164 6.12 -2.19 1.22
C MET A 164 7.29 -2.83 0.47
N HIS A 165 7.26 -4.14 0.30
CA HIS A 165 8.43 -4.96 -0.03
C HIS A 165 9.57 -4.71 0.97
N THR A 166 10.77 -4.45 0.51
CA THR A 166 11.95 -4.14 1.35
C THR A 166 12.06 -2.67 1.72
N ASN A 167 11.27 -1.81 1.08
CA ASN A 167 11.35 -0.37 1.28
C ASN A 167 10.49 0.07 2.48
N LYS A 168 11.08 0.90 3.34
CA LYS A 168 10.32 1.58 4.37
C LYS A 168 9.45 2.65 3.72
N PHE A 169 8.14 2.43 3.78
CA PHE A 169 7.15 3.31 3.19
C PHE A 169 6.68 4.35 4.20
N GLY A 170 6.76 5.60 3.76
CA GLY A 170 6.26 6.74 4.51
C GLY A 170 7.00 7.04 5.81
N THR A 171 6.75 8.20 6.33
CA THR A 171 7.08 8.63 7.69
C THR A 171 5.80 8.64 8.51
N THR A 172 5.90 8.47 9.81
CA THR A 172 4.75 8.69 10.69
C THR A 172 4.49 10.19 10.75
N TRP A 173 3.28 10.59 10.39
CA TRP A 173 2.85 11.98 10.44
C TRP A 173 1.39 12.09 10.87
N PHE A 174 1.06 13.25 11.38
CA PHE A 174 -0.28 13.61 11.81
C PHE A 174 -0.50 15.07 11.46
N THR A 175 -1.66 15.39 10.92
CA THR A 175 -2.11 16.77 10.67
C THR A 175 -3.52 16.98 11.17
N MET A 176 -3.81 18.19 11.57
CA MET A 176 -5.14 18.64 11.95
C MET A 176 -5.34 20.05 11.38
N ASP A 177 -6.47 20.26 10.74
CA ASP A 177 -6.86 21.56 10.21
C ASP A 177 -8.31 21.89 10.55
N ALA A 178 -8.61 23.18 10.64
CA ALA A 178 -9.97 23.67 10.83
C ALA A 178 -10.17 24.96 10.04
N SER A 179 -11.36 25.12 9.49
CA SER A 179 -11.73 26.35 8.78
C SER A 179 -13.14 26.81 9.13
N VAL A 180 -13.39 28.09 8.99
CA VAL A 180 -14.70 28.72 9.11
C VAL A 180 -14.94 29.56 7.87
N GLY A 181 -16.01 29.29 7.17
CA GLY A 181 -16.46 30.01 5.98
C GLY A 181 -17.85 30.61 6.16
N LYS A 182 -18.15 31.69 5.48
CA LYS A 182 -19.49 32.26 5.39
C LYS A 182 -19.81 32.61 3.94
N SER A 183 -20.92 32.09 3.45
CA SER A 183 -21.50 32.50 2.17
C SER A 183 -22.43 33.70 2.37
N PHE A 184 -22.21 34.75 1.59
CA PHE A 184 -23.10 35.92 1.54
C PHE A 184 -23.94 35.80 0.28
N LEU A 185 -25.23 35.73 0.46
CA LEU A 185 -26.24 35.80 -0.61
C LEU A 185 -26.64 37.23 -0.83
#